data_d324cd520b8da26ed8b7a58b639c141c
#
_entry.id   d324cd520b8da26ed8b7a58b639c141c
#
_cell.length_a   1.000
_cell.length_b   1.000
_cell.length_c   1.000
_cell.angle_alpha   90.00
_cell.angle_beta   90.00
_cell.angle_gamma   90.00
#
_symmetry.space_group_name_H-M   'P 1'
#
loop_
_entity.id
_entity.type
_entity.pdbx_description
1 polymer ?
#
loop_
_entity_poly.entity_id
_entity_poly.type
_entity_poly.pdbx_seq_one_letter_code
_entity_poly.pdbx_strand_id
1 'polypeptide(L)'
;AENYQENKFEDVNTKLTNQQMYNQKKFAIMQPVMYLVMYFLTLAIYFIGAYLIRDASMVNKLGLFGDMIVFSSYAMQVIMSFLMLAMIFMMSPRAQVSANRINEVLDTDITIKDGNINTNKTNEVGTVEFKNVSFKYPDADEYLLKNISFKANKGETVAFIGSTGSGKSTLINLVPRFYDATEGEVLVDGVNVKDYTQEFLHNKIGYVPQKAVMFNGTVNSNIAYGDNGKGEISEEK
;
A
#
# COMPACT_ATOMS: atom_id res chain seq x y z
N ALA A 1 18.58 -4.05 28.09
CA ALA A 1 17.77 -3.97 26.84
C ALA A 1 18.00 -2.63 26.12
N GLU A 2 17.96 -1.50 26.84
CA GLU A 2 18.05 -0.14 26.29
C GLU A 2 19.39 0.11 25.58
N ASN A 3 20.52 -0.11 26.25
CA ASN A 3 21.87 0.05 25.68
C ASN A 3 22.11 -0.85 24.43
N TYR A 4 21.46 -2.03 24.36
CA TYR A 4 21.55 -2.89 23.19
C TYR A 4 20.82 -2.29 21.99
N GLN A 5 19.64 -1.72 22.22
CA GLN A 5 18.85 -1.09 21.15
C GLN A 5 19.53 0.20 20.67
N GLU A 6 20.10 0.99 21.57
CA GLU A 6 20.85 2.19 21.26
C GLU A 6 22.08 1.88 20.39
N ASN A 7 22.91 0.91 20.80
CA ASN A 7 24.08 0.49 20.03
C ASN A 7 23.70 -0.05 18.64
N LYS A 8 22.60 -0.81 18.54
CA LYS A 8 22.09 -1.31 17.25
C LYS A 8 21.62 -0.18 16.36
N PHE A 9 20.94 0.81 16.94
CA PHE A 9 20.50 1.99 16.21
C PHE A 9 21.68 2.82 15.71
N GLU A 10 22.69 3.06 16.56
CA GLU A 10 23.90 3.82 16.19
C GLU A 10 24.70 3.15 15.08
N ASP A 11 24.84 1.82 15.10
CA ASP A 11 25.53 1.08 14.02
C ASP A 11 24.82 1.25 12.68
N VAL A 12 23.50 1.07 12.67
CA VAL A 12 22.68 1.24 11.44
C VAL A 12 22.67 2.70 10.97
N ASN A 13 22.52 3.66 11.89
CA ASN A 13 22.51 5.08 11.59
C ASN A 13 23.86 5.55 11.03
N THR A 14 24.97 5.09 11.62
CA THR A 14 26.32 5.41 11.16
C THR A 14 26.56 4.87 9.73
N LYS A 15 26.14 3.63 9.45
CA LYS A 15 26.22 3.05 8.10
C LYS A 15 25.41 3.86 7.09
N LEU A 16 24.18 4.22 7.43
CA LEU A 16 23.32 5.04 6.59
C LEU A 16 23.92 6.42 6.34
N THR A 17 24.39 7.09 7.40
CA THR A 17 25.01 8.41 7.32
C THR A 17 26.24 8.40 6.42
N ASN A 18 27.12 7.41 6.59
CA ASN A 18 28.32 7.27 5.77
C ASN A 18 27.98 7.07 4.29
N GLN A 19 26.97 6.28 3.99
CA GLN A 19 26.50 6.03 2.63
C GLN A 19 25.87 7.27 2.01
N GLN A 20 25.07 8.01 2.77
CA GLN A 20 24.50 9.29 2.33
C GLN A 20 25.59 10.35 2.12
N MET A 21 26.53 10.47 3.04
CA MET A 21 27.67 11.40 2.90
C MET A 21 28.53 11.11 1.67
N TYR A 22 28.78 9.82 1.37
CA TYR A 22 29.50 9.43 0.16
C TYR A 22 28.79 9.88 -1.12
N ASN A 23 27.47 9.64 -1.19
CA ASN A 23 26.66 10.07 -2.32
C ASN A 23 26.60 11.61 -2.43
N GLN A 24 26.38 12.30 -1.32
CA GLN A 24 26.29 13.76 -1.26
C GLN A 24 27.61 14.42 -1.71
N LYS A 25 28.78 13.90 -1.30
CA LYS A 25 30.08 14.40 -1.76
C LYS A 25 30.24 14.28 -3.27
N LYS A 26 29.80 13.19 -3.88
CA LYS A 26 29.82 13.02 -5.34
C LYS A 26 28.90 14.01 -6.05
N PHE A 27 27.69 14.19 -5.56
CA PHE A 27 26.73 15.14 -6.12
C PHE A 27 27.21 16.60 -5.96
N ALA A 28 27.83 16.94 -4.83
CA ALA A 28 28.35 18.28 -4.56
C ALA A 28 29.42 18.70 -5.58
N ILE A 29 30.20 17.75 -6.11
CA ILE A 29 31.22 18.04 -7.16
C ILE A 29 30.58 18.12 -8.54
N MET A 30 29.54 17.34 -8.79
CA MET A 30 28.93 17.25 -10.13
C MET A 30 28.33 18.58 -10.58
N GLN A 31 27.67 19.31 -9.70
CA GLN A 31 27.02 20.58 -10.03
C GLN A 31 27.99 21.69 -10.44
N PRO A 32 29.06 21.99 -9.68
CA PRO A 32 30.09 22.94 -10.12
C PRO A 32 30.77 22.56 -11.44
N VAL A 33 31.08 21.28 -11.65
CA VAL A 33 31.68 20.80 -12.90
C VAL A 33 30.74 21.05 -14.08
N MET A 34 29.45 20.78 -13.94
CA MET A 34 28.50 21.03 -15.00
C MET A 34 28.37 22.52 -15.33
N TYR A 35 28.33 23.41 -14.32
CA TYR A 35 28.35 24.85 -14.57
C TYR A 35 29.64 25.31 -15.25
N LEU A 36 30.81 24.76 -14.86
CA LEU A 36 32.06 25.07 -15.49
C LEU A 36 32.04 24.71 -16.99
N VAL A 37 31.58 23.51 -17.33
CA VAL A 37 31.44 23.07 -18.74
C VAL A 37 30.48 23.98 -19.50
N MET A 38 29.35 24.36 -18.88
CA MET A 38 28.36 25.24 -19.48
C MET A 38 28.94 26.63 -19.79
N TYR A 39 29.62 27.25 -18.83
CA TYR A 39 30.25 28.56 -19.04
C TYR A 39 31.39 28.50 -20.03
N PHE A 40 32.19 27.43 -20.02
CA PHE A 40 33.26 27.23 -21.01
C PHE A 40 32.70 27.12 -22.43
N LEU A 41 31.61 26.36 -22.61
CA LEU A 41 30.93 26.24 -23.90
C LEU A 41 30.39 27.59 -24.38
N THR A 42 29.77 28.35 -23.50
CA THR A 42 29.24 29.71 -23.80
C THR A 42 30.37 30.64 -24.22
N LEU A 43 31.48 30.61 -23.48
CA LEU A 43 32.66 31.40 -23.81
C LEU A 43 33.23 31.03 -25.19
N ALA A 44 33.34 29.75 -25.50
CA ALA A 44 33.79 29.26 -26.79
C ALA A 44 32.89 29.72 -27.94
N ILE A 45 31.56 29.65 -27.75
CA ILE A 45 30.59 30.12 -28.75
C ILE A 45 30.77 31.60 -29.02
N TYR A 46 30.89 32.42 -27.97
CA TYR A 46 31.09 33.86 -28.14
C TYR A 46 32.43 34.22 -28.73
N PHE A 47 33.50 33.49 -28.38
CA PHE A 47 34.82 33.70 -28.96
C PHE A 47 34.85 33.40 -30.47
N ILE A 48 34.32 32.23 -30.86
CA ILE A 48 34.21 31.83 -32.26
C ILE A 48 33.28 32.77 -33.02
N GLY A 49 32.15 33.10 -32.45
CA GLY A 49 31.17 34.03 -33.03
C GLY A 49 31.76 35.44 -33.26
N ALA A 50 32.51 35.98 -32.29
CA ALA A 50 33.21 37.26 -32.45
C ALA A 50 34.25 37.22 -33.56
N TYR A 51 34.98 36.10 -33.68
CA TYR A 51 35.97 35.91 -34.76
C TYR A 51 35.31 35.90 -36.14
N LEU A 52 34.16 35.19 -36.29
CA LEU A 52 33.42 35.11 -37.55
C LEU A 52 32.79 36.46 -37.92
N ILE A 53 32.25 37.19 -36.94
CA ILE A 53 31.62 38.51 -37.13
C ILE A 53 32.68 39.55 -37.55
N ARG A 54 33.91 39.48 -37.01
CA ARG A 54 35.00 40.40 -37.34
C ARG A 54 35.31 40.40 -38.84
N ASP A 55 35.39 39.24 -39.44
CA ASP A 55 35.80 39.05 -40.82
C ASP A 55 34.64 39.09 -41.84
N ALA A 56 33.39 39.22 -41.35
CA ALA A 56 32.19 39.27 -42.18
C ALA A 56 31.93 40.65 -42.80
N SER A 57 31.21 40.70 -43.94
CA SER A 57 30.67 41.94 -44.52
C SER A 57 29.65 42.57 -43.62
N MET A 58 29.46 43.91 -43.74
CA MET A 58 28.54 44.69 -42.90
C MET A 58 27.09 44.13 -42.90
N VAL A 59 26.62 43.64 -44.04
CA VAL A 59 25.27 43.06 -44.19
C VAL A 59 25.12 41.75 -43.43
N ASN A 60 26.15 40.94 -43.37
CA ASN A 60 26.15 39.64 -42.74
C ASN A 60 26.42 39.69 -41.23
N LYS A 61 26.98 40.78 -40.69
CA LYS A 61 27.33 40.91 -39.26
C LYS A 61 26.10 40.78 -38.37
N LEU A 62 24.97 41.37 -38.75
CA LEU A 62 23.77 41.33 -37.96
C LEU A 62 23.13 39.91 -37.94
N GLY A 63 23.17 39.24 -39.09
CA GLY A 63 22.73 37.84 -39.19
C GLY A 63 23.57 36.90 -38.32
N LEU A 64 24.89 36.96 -38.44
CA LEU A 64 25.81 36.15 -37.64
C LEU A 64 25.71 36.40 -36.15
N PHE A 65 25.43 37.65 -35.73
CA PHE A 65 25.15 37.96 -34.32
C PHE A 65 23.86 37.32 -33.84
N GLY A 66 22.80 37.35 -34.62
CA GLY A 66 21.56 36.66 -34.35
C GLY A 66 21.75 35.14 -34.24
N ASP A 67 22.44 34.55 -35.20
CA ASP A 67 22.75 33.12 -35.21
C ASP A 67 23.58 32.69 -34.00
N MET A 68 24.54 33.49 -33.56
CA MET A 68 25.32 33.23 -32.34
C MET A 68 24.46 33.19 -31.10
N ILE A 69 23.47 34.08 -30.95
CA ILE A 69 22.53 34.09 -29.82
C ILE A 69 21.64 32.85 -29.85
N VAL A 70 21.09 32.53 -31.01
CA VAL A 70 20.22 31.35 -31.20
C VAL A 70 21.01 30.07 -30.92
N PHE A 71 22.21 29.96 -31.46
CA PHE A 71 23.09 28.80 -31.23
C PHE A 71 23.45 28.63 -29.74
N SER A 72 23.79 29.74 -29.06
CA SER A 72 24.01 29.73 -27.60
C SER A 72 22.78 29.25 -26.80
N SER A 73 21.61 29.71 -27.19
CA SER A 73 20.35 29.27 -26.57
C SER A 73 20.10 27.78 -26.75
N TYR A 74 20.25 27.26 -27.96
CA TYR A 74 20.10 25.82 -28.21
C TYR A 74 21.15 24.97 -27.50
N ALA A 75 22.42 25.42 -27.48
CA ALA A 75 23.48 24.73 -26.75
C ALA A 75 23.13 24.58 -25.25
N MET A 76 22.60 25.64 -24.63
CA MET A 76 22.11 25.61 -23.26
C MET A 76 20.93 24.63 -23.08
N GLN A 77 19.98 24.64 -24.00
CA GLN A 77 18.83 23.77 -23.95
C GLN A 77 19.23 22.30 -24.06
N VAL A 78 20.20 21.96 -24.91
CA VAL A 78 20.73 20.61 -25.03
C VAL A 78 21.40 20.17 -23.71
N ILE A 79 22.20 21.00 -23.08
CA ILE A 79 22.83 20.69 -21.78
C ILE A 79 21.77 20.45 -20.70
N MET A 80 20.75 21.31 -20.63
CA MET A 80 19.64 21.15 -19.67
C MET A 80 18.86 19.87 -19.90
N SER A 81 18.67 19.48 -21.16
CA SER A 81 18.00 18.22 -21.51
C SER A 81 18.80 17.00 -21.04
N PHE A 82 20.14 17.02 -21.18
CA PHE A 82 20.98 15.97 -20.64
C PHE A 82 20.97 15.90 -19.12
N LEU A 83 20.92 17.04 -18.42
CA LEU A 83 20.78 17.08 -16.96
C LEU A 83 19.46 16.48 -16.52
N MET A 84 18.37 16.82 -17.20
CA MET A 84 17.06 16.25 -16.92
C MET A 84 17.02 14.73 -17.14
N LEU A 85 17.63 14.28 -18.23
CA LEU A 85 17.75 12.84 -18.52
C LEU A 85 18.55 12.10 -17.43
N ALA A 86 19.68 12.66 -16.99
CA ALA A 86 20.47 12.09 -15.90
C ALA A 86 19.66 12.00 -14.59
N MET A 87 18.85 13.02 -14.27
CA MET A 87 17.97 13.02 -13.11
C MET A 87 16.90 11.91 -13.20
N ILE A 88 16.30 11.72 -14.37
CA ILE A 88 15.34 10.65 -14.61
C ILE A 88 15.97 9.28 -14.37
N PHE A 89 17.18 9.05 -14.91
CA PHE A 89 17.90 7.80 -14.69
C PHE A 89 18.22 7.52 -13.21
N MET A 90 18.50 8.57 -12.42
CA MET A 90 18.74 8.41 -10.98
C MET A 90 17.45 8.11 -10.20
N MET A 91 16.30 8.63 -10.64
CA MET A 91 15.02 8.40 -9.99
C MET A 91 14.37 7.06 -10.39
N SER A 92 14.69 6.56 -11.60
CA SER A 92 14.10 5.35 -12.17
C SER A 92 14.17 4.13 -11.23
N PRO A 93 15.29 3.78 -10.58
CA PRO A 93 15.34 2.62 -9.68
C PRO A 93 14.42 2.75 -8.47
N ARG A 94 14.28 3.97 -7.94
CA ARG A 94 13.35 4.22 -6.80
C ARG A 94 11.89 4.09 -7.24
N ALA A 95 11.55 4.62 -8.40
CA ALA A 95 10.23 4.49 -8.99
C ALA A 95 9.88 3.02 -9.25
N GLN A 96 10.83 2.24 -9.78
CA GLN A 96 10.68 0.80 -10.02
C GLN A 96 10.37 0.03 -8.73
N VAL A 97 11.15 0.26 -7.66
CA VAL A 97 10.92 -0.41 -6.37
C VAL A 97 9.56 -0.04 -5.78
N SER A 98 9.18 1.24 -5.88
CA SER A 98 7.87 1.69 -5.40
C SER A 98 6.72 1.08 -6.20
N ALA A 99 6.85 1.02 -7.53
CA ALA A 99 5.87 0.40 -8.42
C ALA A 99 5.72 -1.10 -8.13
N ASN A 100 6.82 -1.82 -7.92
CA ASN A 100 6.77 -3.24 -7.58
C ASN A 100 6.03 -3.49 -6.26
N ARG A 101 6.27 -2.66 -5.22
CA ARG A 101 5.56 -2.79 -3.94
C ARG A 101 4.06 -2.50 -4.06
N ILE A 102 3.69 -1.53 -4.90
CA ILE A 102 2.28 -1.23 -5.16
C ILE A 102 1.63 -2.40 -5.91
N ASN A 103 2.30 -2.90 -6.95
CA ASN A 103 1.79 -4.03 -7.73
C ASN A 103 1.68 -5.29 -6.88
N GLU A 104 2.63 -5.57 -5.98
CA GLU A 104 2.56 -6.71 -5.04
C GLU A 104 1.26 -6.69 -4.22
N VAL A 105 0.82 -5.52 -3.78
CA VAL A 105 -0.46 -5.38 -3.07
C VAL A 105 -1.66 -5.51 -4.02
N LEU A 106 -1.59 -4.88 -5.20
CA LEU A 106 -2.69 -4.91 -6.18
C LEU A 106 -2.89 -6.30 -6.80
N ASP A 107 -1.80 -7.03 -7.00
CA ASP A 107 -1.80 -8.37 -7.59
C ASP A 107 -2.07 -9.47 -6.54
N THR A 108 -2.26 -9.10 -5.27
CA THR A 108 -2.58 -10.06 -4.21
C THR A 108 -3.96 -10.65 -4.47
N ASP A 109 -4.02 -11.96 -4.66
CA ASP A 109 -5.27 -12.67 -4.88
C ASP A 109 -6.17 -12.61 -3.64
N ILE A 110 -7.42 -12.23 -3.84
CA ILE A 110 -8.46 -12.29 -2.81
C ILE A 110 -8.84 -13.77 -2.64
N THR A 111 -8.48 -14.35 -1.51
CA THR A 111 -8.73 -15.77 -1.20
C THR A 111 -10.20 -16.05 -0.88
N ILE A 112 -10.90 -15.10 -0.25
CA ILE A 112 -12.30 -15.24 0.12
C ILE A 112 -13.15 -14.54 -0.94
N LYS A 113 -13.75 -15.35 -1.84
CA LYS A 113 -14.61 -14.86 -2.93
C LYS A 113 -16.08 -14.96 -2.51
N ASP A 114 -16.88 -14.01 -3.00
CA ASP A 114 -18.32 -14.01 -2.78
C ASP A 114 -19.00 -15.29 -3.32
N GLY A 115 -19.96 -15.79 -2.56
CA GLY A 115 -20.92 -16.77 -3.06
C GLY A 115 -22.05 -16.10 -3.85
N ASN A 116 -23.10 -16.86 -4.13
CA ASN A 116 -24.22 -16.41 -4.97
C ASN A 116 -25.52 -16.14 -4.20
N ILE A 117 -25.52 -16.32 -2.88
CA ILE A 117 -26.73 -16.19 -2.05
C ILE A 117 -26.74 -14.82 -1.38
N ASN A 118 -27.69 -13.99 -1.78
CA ASN A 118 -27.95 -12.64 -1.26
C ASN A 118 -29.37 -12.48 -0.69
N THR A 119 -30.09 -13.58 -0.49
CA THR A 119 -31.46 -13.62 0.04
C THR A 119 -31.64 -14.78 1.00
N ASN A 120 -32.64 -14.73 1.87
CA ASN A 120 -32.98 -15.86 2.74
C ASN A 120 -33.55 -17.02 1.91
N LYS A 121 -32.84 -18.16 1.90
CA LYS A 121 -33.25 -19.37 1.19
C LYS A 121 -33.90 -20.43 2.08
N THR A 122 -33.77 -20.29 3.40
CA THR A 122 -34.28 -21.25 4.37
C THR A 122 -35.24 -20.56 5.34
N ASN A 123 -36.09 -21.35 5.99
CA ASN A 123 -36.97 -20.88 7.09
C ASN A 123 -36.22 -20.85 8.45
N GLU A 124 -34.99 -21.32 8.48
CA GLU A 124 -34.11 -21.23 9.66
C GLU A 124 -33.61 -19.79 9.80
N VAL A 125 -33.72 -19.23 11.02
CA VAL A 125 -33.26 -17.88 11.33
C VAL A 125 -32.57 -17.89 12.69
N GLY A 126 -31.34 -17.38 12.76
CA GLY A 126 -30.55 -17.26 13.97
C GLY A 126 -29.92 -18.58 14.41
N THR A 127 -29.62 -19.48 13.48
CA THR A 127 -28.90 -20.74 13.74
C THR A 127 -27.48 -20.68 13.26
N VAL A 128 -26.54 -21.30 14.00
CA VAL A 128 -25.14 -21.51 13.61
C VAL A 128 -24.81 -22.98 13.84
N GLU A 129 -24.24 -23.62 12.82
CA GLU A 129 -23.86 -25.03 12.90
C GLU A 129 -22.46 -25.24 12.32
N PHE A 130 -21.63 -25.97 13.05
CA PHE A 130 -20.33 -26.45 12.63
C PHE A 130 -20.41 -27.94 12.37
N LYS A 131 -19.99 -28.39 11.19
CA LYS A 131 -19.97 -29.81 10.80
C LYS A 131 -18.54 -30.25 10.48
N ASN A 132 -17.93 -31.01 11.41
CA ASN A 132 -16.60 -31.58 11.29
C ASN A 132 -15.54 -30.54 10.85
N VAL A 133 -15.62 -29.32 11.41
CA VAL A 133 -14.78 -28.19 11.00
C VAL A 133 -13.37 -28.36 11.55
N SER A 134 -12.40 -28.35 10.63
CA SER A 134 -10.99 -28.23 10.95
C SER A 134 -10.44 -26.96 10.29
N PHE A 135 -9.53 -26.28 10.99
CA PHE A 135 -8.93 -25.05 10.48
C PHE A 135 -7.46 -24.94 10.83
N LYS A 136 -6.67 -24.52 9.86
CA LYS A 136 -5.29 -24.05 10.02
C LYS A 136 -5.09 -22.73 9.27
N TYR A 137 -4.24 -21.86 9.79
CA TYR A 137 -3.84 -20.65 9.06
C TYR A 137 -2.99 -21.02 7.83
N PRO A 138 -2.99 -20.20 6.76
CA PRO A 138 -2.26 -20.49 5.52
C PRO A 138 -0.78 -20.82 5.72
N ASP A 139 -0.12 -20.14 6.66
CA ASP A 139 1.31 -20.29 6.95
C ASP A 139 1.60 -21.27 8.10
N ALA A 140 0.60 -22.01 8.58
CA ALA A 140 0.75 -22.96 9.67
C ALA A 140 0.80 -24.40 9.16
N ASP A 141 1.72 -25.21 9.71
CA ASP A 141 1.80 -26.63 9.39
C ASP A 141 0.72 -27.44 10.11
N GLU A 142 0.31 -27.02 11.30
CA GLU A 142 -0.62 -27.76 12.14
C GLU A 142 -2.01 -27.12 12.18
N TYR A 143 -3.01 -28.00 12.35
CA TYR A 143 -4.40 -27.57 12.57
C TYR A 143 -4.56 -26.95 13.96
N LEU A 144 -5.10 -25.73 14.01
CA LEU A 144 -5.48 -25.06 15.26
C LEU A 144 -6.82 -25.56 15.79
N LEU A 145 -7.76 -25.82 14.89
CA LEU A 145 -9.06 -26.45 15.21
C LEU A 145 -9.13 -27.80 14.49
N LYS A 146 -9.59 -28.84 15.18
CA LYS A 146 -9.69 -30.19 14.64
C LYS A 146 -11.08 -30.76 14.93
N ASN A 147 -11.80 -31.10 13.88
CA ASN A 147 -13.06 -31.86 13.91
C ASN A 147 -14.11 -31.29 14.88
N ILE A 148 -14.35 -29.98 14.81
CA ILE A 148 -15.31 -29.27 15.67
C ILE A 148 -16.72 -29.42 15.10
N SER A 149 -17.65 -29.92 15.92
CA SER A 149 -19.05 -30.05 15.55
C SER A 149 -19.93 -29.58 16.69
N PHE A 150 -20.82 -28.62 16.43
CA PHE A 150 -21.87 -28.18 17.35
C PHE A 150 -22.95 -27.44 16.56
N LYS A 151 -24.12 -27.30 17.19
CA LYS A 151 -25.21 -26.46 16.67
C LYS A 151 -25.71 -25.55 17.77
N ALA A 152 -25.89 -24.28 17.44
CA ALA A 152 -26.59 -23.29 18.25
C ALA A 152 -27.91 -22.93 17.58
N ASN A 153 -29.02 -23.05 18.29
CA ASN A 153 -30.34 -22.71 17.77
C ASN A 153 -30.69 -21.26 18.14
N LYS A 154 -31.73 -20.73 17.51
CA LYS A 154 -32.23 -19.39 17.79
C LYS A 154 -32.53 -19.20 19.29
N GLY A 155 -31.96 -18.16 19.87
CA GLY A 155 -32.13 -17.82 21.29
C GLY A 155 -31.21 -18.59 22.24
N GLU A 156 -30.40 -19.53 21.77
CA GLU A 156 -29.40 -20.21 22.58
C GLU A 156 -28.13 -19.37 22.74
N THR A 157 -27.49 -19.52 23.90
CA THR A 157 -26.17 -18.96 24.18
C THR A 157 -25.17 -20.10 24.27
N VAL A 158 -24.15 -20.08 23.41
CA VAL A 158 -23.05 -21.04 23.43
C VAL A 158 -21.78 -20.35 23.90
N ALA A 159 -21.12 -20.89 24.91
CA ALA A 159 -19.88 -20.36 25.45
C ALA A 159 -18.68 -21.31 25.18
N PHE A 160 -17.60 -20.78 24.61
CA PHE A 160 -16.36 -21.51 24.42
C PHE A 160 -15.35 -21.17 25.51
N ILE A 161 -14.98 -22.16 26.32
CA ILE A 161 -14.05 -22.01 27.44
C ILE A 161 -12.75 -22.75 27.13
N GLY A 162 -11.63 -22.14 27.46
CA GLY A 162 -10.30 -22.75 27.25
C GLY A 162 -9.16 -21.76 27.53
N SER A 163 -7.94 -22.27 27.52
CA SER A 163 -6.71 -21.49 27.75
C SER A 163 -6.48 -20.45 26.62
N THR A 164 -5.60 -19.49 26.88
CA THR A 164 -5.12 -18.57 25.84
C THR A 164 -4.45 -19.36 24.73
N GLY A 165 -4.75 -19.01 23.47
CA GLY A 165 -4.20 -19.71 22.30
C GLY A 165 -4.96 -20.98 21.87
N SER A 166 -6.03 -21.40 22.56
CA SER A 166 -6.81 -22.61 22.21
C SER A 166 -7.71 -22.47 20.97
N GLY A 167 -7.66 -21.35 20.24
CA GLY A 167 -8.41 -21.15 19.00
C GLY A 167 -9.85 -20.58 19.16
N LYS A 168 -10.26 -20.12 20.36
CA LYS A 168 -11.62 -19.58 20.58
C LYS A 168 -11.97 -18.42 19.64
N SER A 169 -11.10 -17.42 19.54
CA SER A 169 -11.32 -16.28 18.65
C SER A 169 -11.31 -16.71 17.18
N THR A 170 -10.47 -17.67 16.83
CA THR A 170 -10.41 -18.22 15.47
C THR A 170 -11.71 -18.93 15.11
N LEU A 171 -12.25 -19.72 16.03
CA LEU A 171 -13.52 -20.41 15.83
C LEU A 171 -14.66 -19.40 15.57
N ILE A 172 -14.74 -18.35 16.38
CA ILE A 172 -15.77 -17.29 16.20
C ILE A 172 -15.56 -16.57 14.86
N ASN A 173 -14.31 -16.35 14.41
CA ASN A 173 -14.00 -15.68 13.16
C ASN A 173 -14.40 -16.48 11.90
N LEU A 174 -14.65 -17.78 12.02
CA LEU A 174 -15.15 -18.59 10.92
C LEU A 174 -16.64 -18.33 10.63
N VAL A 175 -17.43 -17.86 11.61
CA VAL A 175 -18.86 -17.59 11.44
C VAL A 175 -19.10 -16.42 10.46
N PRO A 176 -18.47 -15.22 10.63
CA PRO A 176 -18.55 -14.13 9.66
C PRO A 176 -17.68 -14.37 8.43
N ARG A 177 -17.06 -15.54 8.31
CA ARG A 177 -16.21 -15.90 7.19
C ARG A 177 -15.01 -14.96 7.00
N PHE A 178 -14.34 -14.55 8.10
CA PHE A 178 -13.04 -13.87 8.00
C PHE A 178 -11.94 -14.81 7.54
N TYR A 179 -12.17 -16.11 7.69
CA TYR A 179 -11.38 -17.21 7.16
C TYR A 179 -12.33 -18.30 6.68
N ASP A 180 -11.95 -19.03 5.64
CA ASP A 180 -12.63 -20.25 5.22
C ASP A 180 -12.14 -21.45 6.03
N ALA A 181 -13.05 -22.30 6.48
CA ALA A 181 -12.69 -23.59 7.09
C ALA A 181 -11.83 -24.40 6.10
N THR A 182 -10.77 -25.05 6.62
CA THR A 182 -9.90 -25.91 5.83
C THR A 182 -10.62 -27.20 5.46
N GLU A 183 -11.37 -27.77 6.43
CA GLU A 183 -12.20 -28.92 6.23
C GLU A 183 -13.54 -28.75 6.95
N GLY A 184 -14.57 -29.45 6.51
CA GLY A 184 -15.90 -29.35 7.05
C GLY A 184 -16.66 -28.13 6.58
N GLU A 185 -17.79 -27.84 7.25
CA GLU A 185 -18.72 -26.80 6.85
C GLU A 185 -19.16 -25.97 8.06
N VAL A 186 -19.22 -24.65 7.86
CA VAL A 186 -19.84 -23.70 8.78
C VAL A 186 -21.13 -23.22 8.14
N LEU A 187 -22.26 -23.40 8.82
CA LEU A 187 -23.56 -22.99 8.33
C LEU A 187 -24.14 -21.89 9.22
N VAL A 188 -24.72 -20.90 8.57
CA VAL A 188 -25.54 -19.85 9.19
C VAL A 188 -26.92 -19.93 8.57
N ASP A 189 -27.96 -20.03 9.40
CA ASP A 189 -29.33 -20.23 8.95
C ASP A 189 -29.50 -21.44 8.00
N GLY A 190 -28.75 -22.53 8.26
CA GLY A 190 -28.79 -23.76 7.48
C GLY A 190 -28.07 -23.70 6.13
N VAL A 191 -27.42 -22.58 5.79
CA VAL A 191 -26.68 -22.39 4.54
C VAL A 191 -25.19 -22.22 4.81
N ASN A 192 -24.34 -22.85 3.99
CA ASN A 192 -22.89 -22.74 4.11
C ASN A 192 -22.45 -21.28 3.94
N VAL A 193 -21.60 -20.80 4.84
CA VAL A 193 -21.06 -19.41 4.78
C VAL A 193 -20.33 -19.11 3.47
N LYS A 194 -19.80 -20.12 2.79
CA LYS A 194 -19.12 -19.97 1.49
C LYS A 194 -20.08 -19.62 0.35
N ASP A 195 -21.34 -19.98 0.49
CA ASP A 195 -22.35 -19.75 -0.55
C ASP A 195 -22.98 -18.35 -0.49
N TYR A 196 -22.85 -17.67 0.63
CA TYR A 196 -23.33 -16.30 0.80
C TYR A 196 -22.43 -15.27 0.12
N THR A 197 -23.01 -14.15 -0.34
CA THR A 197 -22.25 -12.93 -0.51
C THR A 197 -21.80 -12.43 0.87
N GLN A 198 -20.58 -11.90 0.99
CA GLN A 198 -20.06 -11.44 2.27
C GLN A 198 -20.94 -10.36 2.88
N GLU A 199 -21.41 -9.40 2.08
CA GLU A 199 -22.32 -8.35 2.50
C GLU A 199 -23.60 -8.92 3.15
N PHE A 200 -24.24 -9.90 2.50
CA PHE A 200 -25.46 -10.48 3.03
C PHE A 200 -25.22 -11.30 4.30
N LEU A 201 -24.12 -12.05 4.39
CA LEU A 201 -23.71 -12.77 5.58
C LEU A 201 -23.44 -11.82 6.75
N HIS A 202 -22.67 -10.77 6.52
CA HIS A 202 -22.31 -9.79 7.55
C HIS A 202 -23.52 -9.02 8.06
N ASN A 203 -24.50 -8.72 7.20
CA ASN A 203 -25.75 -8.07 7.60
C ASN A 203 -26.64 -8.94 8.53
N LYS A 204 -26.37 -10.25 8.61
CA LYS A 204 -27.05 -11.18 9.54
C LYS A 204 -26.37 -11.28 10.90
N ILE A 205 -25.11 -10.86 11.03
CA ILE A 205 -24.24 -11.15 12.17
C ILE A 205 -23.86 -9.85 12.88
N GLY A 206 -24.18 -9.75 14.15
CA GLY A 206 -23.60 -8.74 15.04
C GLY A 206 -22.30 -9.28 15.63
N TYR A 207 -21.15 -8.72 15.23
CA TYR A 207 -19.84 -9.16 15.70
C TYR A 207 -19.20 -8.17 16.66
N VAL A 208 -18.84 -8.64 17.86
CA VAL A 208 -18.14 -7.83 18.87
C VAL A 208 -16.72 -8.39 19.03
N PRO A 209 -15.68 -7.68 18.54
CA PRO A 209 -14.29 -8.14 18.63
C PRO A 209 -13.75 -8.03 20.06
N GLN A 210 -12.74 -8.82 20.38
CA GLN A 210 -12.04 -8.77 21.67
C GLN A 210 -11.36 -7.42 21.90
N LYS A 211 -10.85 -6.78 20.85
CA LYS A 211 -10.21 -5.46 20.88
C LYS A 211 -11.08 -4.47 20.11
N ALA A 212 -11.75 -3.59 20.84
CA ALA A 212 -12.50 -2.49 20.21
C ALA A 212 -11.51 -1.47 19.59
N VAL A 213 -11.82 -1.07 18.36
CA VAL A 213 -11.08 0.01 17.67
C VAL A 213 -12.02 1.21 17.59
N MET A 214 -11.60 2.33 18.17
CA MET A 214 -12.31 3.60 18.09
C MET A 214 -11.72 4.43 16.96
N PHE A 215 -12.58 4.91 16.06
CA PHE A 215 -12.18 5.84 15.01
C PHE A 215 -12.09 7.27 15.56
N ASN A 216 -11.28 8.11 14.90
CA ASN A 216 -11.19 9.52 15.27
C ASN A 216 -12.53 10.22 14.98
N GLY A 217 -13.13 10.79 16.04
CA GLY A 217 -14.46 11.40 15.97
C GLY A 217 -15.14 11.47 17.33
N THR A 218 -16.44 11.60 17.34
CA THR A 218 -17.29 11.61 18.54
C THR A 218 -17.73 10.22 18.94
N VAL A 219 -18.26 10.06 20.16
CA VAL A 219 -18.90 8.81 20.62
C VAL A 219 -20.06 8.45 19.69
N ASN A 220 -20.89 9.42 19.33
CA ASN A 220 -22.02 9.22 18.41
C ASN A 220 -21.55 8.71 17.04
N SER A 221 -20.51 9.31 16.45
CA SER A 221 -20.00 8.85 15.16
C SER A 221 -19.42 7.44 15.21
N ASN A 222 -18.87 7.01 16.35
CA ASN A 222 -18.38 5.64 16.52
C ASN A 222 -19.52 4.63 16.72
N ILE A 223 -20.59 5.00 17.42
CA ILE A 223 -21.77 4.13 17.59
C ILE A 223 -22.54 4.01 16.26
N ALA A 224 -22.65 5.10 15.50
CA ALA A 224 -23.35 5.15 14.22
C ALA A 224 -22.48 4.73 13.02
N TYR A 225 -21.26 4.21 13.24
CA TYR A 225 -20.30 3.94 12.17
C TYR A 225 -20.74 2.83 11.21
N GLY A 226 -21.60 1.92 11.65
CA GLY A 226 -22.08 0.80 10.83
C GLY A 226 -23.12 1.27 9.81
N ASP A 227 -22.87 1.04 8.52
CA ASP A 227 -23.92 1.15 7.50
C ASP A 227 -24.86 -0.05 7.63
N ASN A 228 -26.08 0.20 8.07
CA ASN A 228 -27.12 -0.82 8.20
C ASN A 228 -28.09 -0.83 7.00
N GLY A 229 -27.81 -0.07 5.94
CA GLY A 229 -28.66 0.08 4.75
C GLY A 229 -29.98 0.78 5.00
N LYS A 230 -30.23 1.35 6.19
CA LYS A 230 -31.49 2.00 6.58
C LYS A 230 -31.41 3.53 6.70
N GLY A 231 -30.32 4.12 6.19
CA GLY A 231 -30.05 5.56 6.27
C GLY A 231 -29.39 5.99 7.58
N GLU A 232 -29.24 7.30 7.76
CA GLU A 232 -28.57 7.87 8.94
C GLU A 232 -29.27 7.46 10.25
N ILE A 233 -28.47 7.01 11.21
CA ILE A 233 -28.95 6.71 12.56
C ILE A 233 -29.15 8.05 13.27
N SER A 234 -30.42 8.42 13.54
CA SER A 234 -30.73 9.65 14.28
C SER A 234 -30.32 9.53 15.74
N GLU A 235 -29.93 10.66 16.35
CA GLU A 235 -29.53 10.72 17.77
C GLU A 235 -30.67 10.35 18.76
N GLU A 236 -31.92 10.27 18.30
CA GLU A 236 -33.11 9.96 19.11
C GLU A 236 -33.42 8.46 19.20
N LYS A 237 -32.60 7.57 18.65
CA LYS A 237 -32.69 6.12 18.76
C LYS A 237 -31.48 5.55 19.47
#